data_9ec188016e3edc7b96eaea4cd979df0a
#
_entry.id   9ec188016e3edc7b96eaea4cd979df0a
#
_cell.length_a   1.000
_cell.length_b   1.000
_cell.length_c   1.000
_cell.angle_alpha   90.00
_cell.angle_beta   90.00
_cell.angle_gamma   90.00
#
_symmetry.space_group_name_H-M   'P 1'
#
loop_
_entity.id
_entity.type
_entity.pdbx_description
1 polymer ?
#
loop_
_entity_poly.entity_id
_entity_poly.type
_entity_poly.pdbx_seq_one_letter_code
_entity_poly.pdbx_strand_id
1 'polypeptide(L)'
;MRYASPWQWSPYRGAVAAVRALLRAARIPEAGYVRHLVRDNNRRVRRHVERHGAGNVLLILPRCVKPKCCKLDPAGSLEGCIDCRECDLGVLARIAAAYDVRALVAFRSHIAYAMARRERPDLIIATACEDRLVKALRSVPETPAML
;
A
#
# COMPACT_ATOMS: atom_id res chain seq x y z
N MET A 1 -17.92 -10.61 0.71
CA MET A 1 -17.15 -11.84 1.11
C MET A 1 -15.83 -11.39 1.73
N ARG A 2 -15.38 -11.95 2.87
CA ARG A 2 -14.16 -11.46 3.54
C ARG A 2 -12.91 -11.89 2.78
N TYR A 3 -11.96 -10.98 2.60
CA TYR A 3 -10.64 -11.30 2.05
C TYR A 3 -9.85 -12.17 3.04
N ALA A 4 -9.41 -13.34 2.59
CA ALA A 4 -8.59 -14.24 3.39
C ALA A 4 -7.11 -14.07 3.02
N SER A 5 -6.37 -13.36 3.86
CA SER A 5 -4.94 -13.15 3.70
C SER A 5 -4.14 -14.10 4.59
N PRO A 6 -3.03 -14.68 4.10
CA PRO A 6 -2.13 -15.44 4.95
C PRO A 6 -1.51 -14.57 6.08
N TRP A 7 -1.48 -13.25 5.89
CA TRP A 7 -1.00 -12.31 6.88
C TRP A 7 -1.89 -12.18 8.12
N GLN A 8 -3.12 -12.71 8.10
CA GLN A 8 -3.98 -12.85 9.27
C GLN A 8 -3.49 -13.98 10.20
N TRP A 9 -2.74 -14.92 9.68
CA TRP A 9 -2.25 -16.10 10.39
C TRP A 9 -0.97 -15.80 11.17
N SER A 10 -0.99 -16.05 12.49
CA SER A 10 0.17 -15.89 13.36
C SER A 10 1.37 -16.77 12.94
N PRO A 11 1.18 -18.08 12.63
CA PRO A 11 2.28 -18.92 12.17
C PRO A 11 2.94 -18.44 10.89
N TYR A 12 2.16 -17.95 9.92
CA TYR A 12 2.71 -17.40 8.68
C TYR A 12 3.58 -16.17 8.95
N ARG A 13 3.10 -15.25 9.79
CA ARG A 13 3.87 -14.06 10.20
C ARG A 13 5.17 -14.44 10.93
N GLY A 14 5.10 -15.47 11.77
CA GLY A 14 6.27 -16.02 12.47
C GLY A 14 7.29 -16.61 11.51
N ALA A 15 6.85 -17.42 10.55
CA ALA A 15 7.71 -18.00 9.52
C ALA A 15 8.41 -16.92 8.67
N VAL A 16 7.66 -15.90 8.23
CA VAL A 16 8.24 -14.77 7.49
C VAL A 16 9.29 -14.02 8.34
N ALA A 17 9.01 -13.79 9.62
CA ALA A 17 9.96 -13.14 10.54
C ALA A 17 11.24 -13.98 10.73
N ALA A 18 11.10 -15.30 10.89
CA ALA A 18 12.23 -16.21 11.03
C ALA A 18 13.10 -16.24 9.78
N VAL A 19 12.51 -16.35 8.59
CA VAL A 19 13.27 -16.31 7.34
C VAL A 19 14.04 -14.99 7.20
N ARG A 20 13.41 -13.85 7.50
CA ARG A 20 14.08 -12.55 7.45
C ARG A 20 15.24 -12.46 8.46
N ALA A 21 15.06 -12.99 9.67
CA ALA A 21 16.12 -13.05 10.67
C ALA A 21 17.32 -13.91 10.19
N LEU A 22 17.05 -15.06 9.57
CA LEU A 22 18.08 -15.93 8.99
C LEU A 22 18.84 -15.24 7.86
N LEU A 23 18.13 -14.57 6.94
CA LEU A 23 18.76 -13.82 5.84
C LEU A 23 19.69 -12.73 6.38
N ARG A 24 19.28 -11.99 7.42
CA ARG A 24 20.11 -10.98 8.07
C ARG A 24 21.34 -11.59 8.72
N ALA A 25 21.16 -12.69 9.47
CA ALA A 25 22.27 -13.40 10.11
C ALA A 25 23.29 -13.92 9.08
N ALA A 26 22.80 -14.39 7.92
CA ALA A 26 23.63 -14.84 6.80
C ALA A 26 24.18 -13.68 5.94
N ARG A 27 23.84 -12.42 6.26
CA ARG A 27 24.21 -11.22 5.48
C ARG A 27 23.70 -11.26 4.02
N ILE A 28 22.59 -11.95 3.77
CA ILE A 28 21.94 -12.03 2.46
C ILE A 28 20.92 -10.89 2.35
N PRO A 29 20.92 -10.12 1.23
CA PRO A 29 19.97 -9.04 1.04
C PRO A 29 18.52 -9.54 1.04
N GLU A 30 17.66 -8.96 1.89
CA GLU A 30 16.25 -9.34 2.02
C GLU A 30 15.39 -8.92 0.82
N ALA A 31 15.86 -7.99 -0.01
CA ALA A 31 15.10 -7.38 -1.09
C ALA A 31 14.42 -8.40 -2.03
N GLY A 32 15.14 -9.45 -2.42
CA GLY A 32 14.62 -10.53 -3.26
C GLY A 32 13.44 -11.26 -2.61
N TYR A 33 13.58 -11.57 -1.32
CA TYR A 33 12.54 -12.25 -0.54
C TYR A 33 11.31 -11.33 -0.34
N VAL A 34 11.53 -10.07 0.00
CA VAL A 34 10.43 -9.09 0.14
C VAL A 34 9.66 -8.93 -1.17
N ARG A 35 10.34 -8.79 -2.31
CA ARG A 35 9.70 -8.75 -3.63
C ARG A 35 8.90 -10.01 -3.94
N HIS A 36 9.38 -11.19 -3.53
CA HIS A 36 8.63 -12.44 -3.67
C HIS A 36 7.33 -12.41 -2.86
N LEU A 37 7.38 -12.01 -1.59
CA LEU A 37 6.21 -11.89 -0.72
C LEU A 37 5.17 -10.91 -1.29
N VAL A 38 5.62 -9.75 -1.76
CA VAL A 38 4.76 -8.73 -2.38
C VAL A 38 4.12 -9.26 -3.66
N ARG A 39 4.88 -9.92 -4.52
CA ARG A 39 4.37 -10.50 -5.77
C ARG A 39 3.32 -11.58 -5.52
N ASP A 40 3.55 -12.47 -4.53
CA ASP A 40 2.57 -13.48 -4.15
C ASP A 40 1.29 -12.84 -3.58
N ASN A 41 1.43 -11.85 -2.70
CA ASN A 41 0.31 -11.08 -2.19
C ASN A 41 -0.49 -10.42 -3.33
N ASN A 42 0.18 -9.74 -4.25
CA ASN A 42 -0.48 -9.04 -5.36
C ASN A 42 -1.23 -10.01 -6.28
N ARG A 43 -0.72 -11.23 -6.51
CA ARG A 43 -1.45 -12.26 -7.24
C ARG A 43 -2.74 -12.69 -6.52
N ARG A 44 -2.71 -12.82 -5.20
CA ARG A 44 -3.88 -13.18 -4.38
C ARG A 44 -4.92 -12.07 -4.40
N VAL A 45 -4.49 -10.82 -4.22
CA VAL A 45 -5.34 -9.65 -4.27
C VAL A 45 -6.00 -9.52 -5.65
N ARG A 46 -5.22 -9.64 -6.73
CA ARG A 46 -5.75 -9.60 -8.10
C ARG A 46 -6.85 -10.63 -8.31
N ARG A 47 -6.61 -11.90 -7.96
CA ARG A 47 -7.63 -12.97 -8.07
C ARG A 47 -8.88 -12.69 -7.23
N HIS A 48 -8.70 -12.05 -6.07
CA HIS A 48 -9.82 -11.67 -5.22
C HIS A 48 -10.66 -10.58 -5.90
N VAL A 49 -10.02 -9.54 -6.41
CA VAL A 49 -10.68 -8.43 -7.12
C VAL A 49 -11.35 -8.91 -8.42
N GLU A 50 -10.70 -9.77 -9.19
CA GLU A 50 -11.27 -10.37 -10.40
C GLU A 50 -12.58 -11.14 -10.12
N ARG A 51 -12.71 -11.76 -8.95
CA ARG A 51 -13.89 -12.54 -8.58
C ARG A 51 -15.01 -11.71 -7.92
N HIS A 52 -14.65 -10.67 -7.19
CA HIS A 52 -15.60 -9.96 -6.32
C HIS A 52 -15.77 -8.48 -6.69
N GLY A 53 -14.93 -7.96 -7.57
CA GLY A 53 -14.85 -6.53 -7.83
C GLY A 53 -14.21 -5.72 -6.69
N ALA A 54 -14.10 -4.43 -6.88
CA ALA A 54 -13.72 -3.45 -5.87
C ALA A 54 -14.43 -2.13 -6.21
N GLY A 55 -15.42 -1.75 -5.41
CA GLY A 55 -16.18 -0.51 -5.62
C GLY A 55 -15.54 0.71 -4.96
N ASN A 56 -14.90 0.50 -3.81
CA ASN A 56 -14.22 1.56 -3.06
C ASN A 56 -12.70 1.30 -3.07
N VAL A 57 -11.95 2.06 -3.87
CA VAL A 57 -10.51 1.92 -4.02
C VAL A 57 -9.79 3.10 -3.37
N LEU A 58 -8.78 2.80 -2.56
CA LEU A 58 -7.94 3.79 -1.89
C LEU A 58 -6.50 3.70 -2.40
N LEU A 59 -6.00 4.76 -3.03
CA LEU A 59 -4.61 4.91 -3.42
C LEU A 59 -3.84 5.62 -2.31
N ILE A 60 -2.77 5.00 -1.79
CA ILE A 60 -1.92 5.57 -0.76
C ILE A 60 -0.50 5.73 -1.30
N LEU A 61 -0.04 6.98 -1.36
CA LEU A 61 1.29 7.34 -1.82
C LEU A 61 2.18 7.73 -0.62
N PRO A 62 3.48 7.42 -0.65
CA PRO A 62 4.40 7.82 0.40
C PRO A 62 4.82 9.29 0.23
N ARG A 63 5.22 9.91 1.33
CA ARG A 63 5.71 11.30 1.33
C ARG A 63 6.84 11.56 0.31
N CYS A 64 7.69 10.59 0.04
CA CYS A 64 8.86 10.76 -0.83
C CYS A 64 8.51 11.07 -2.30
N VAL A 65 7.26 10.84 -2.73
CA VAL A 65 6.79 11.22 -4.07
C VAL A 65 6.48 12.73 -4.16
N LYS A 66 6.40 13.42 -3.01
CA LYS A 66 6.10 14.84 -2.94
C LYS A 66 7.38 15.66 -3.13
N PRO A 67 7.46 16.57 -4.12
CA PRO A 67 8.59 17.47 -4.28
C PRO A 67 8.67 18.47 -3.11
N LYS A 68 9.86 19.01 -2.85
CA LYS A 68 10.09 19.94 -1.74
C LYS A 68 9.26 21.23 -1.84
N CYS A 69 8.99 21.70 -3.05
CA CYS A 69 8.20 22.90 -3.33
C CYS A 69 6.69 22.73 -3.16
N CYS A 70 6.21 21.49 -3.03
CA CYS A 70 4.79 21.21 -2.94
C CYS A 70 4.19 21.68 -1.61
N LYS A 71 3.12 22.44 -1.67
CA LYS A 71 2.37 22.98 -0.52
C LYS A 71 1.23 22.07 -0.04
N LEU A 72 1.08 20.86 -0.62
CA LEU A 72 0.06 19.92 -0.19
C LEU A 72 0.22 19.56 1.29
N ASP A 73 -0.89 19.62 2.03
CA ASP A 73 -0.91 19.31 3.45
C ASP A 73 -0.46 17.87 3.77
N PRO A 74 0.14 17.65 4.96
CA PRO A 74 0.41 16.31 5.45
C PRO A 74 -0.86 15.45 5.49
N ALA A 75 -0.80 14.25 4.93
CA ALA A 75 -1.95 13.36 4.76
C ALA A 75 -3.10 13.99 3.95
N GLY A 76 -2.77 14.88 3.01
CA GLY A 76 -3.72 15.56 2.15
C GLY A 76 -4.26 14.66 1.04
N SER A 77 -5.53 14.92 0.65
CA SER A 77 -6.11 14.40 -0.57
C SER A 77 -5.35 14.93 -1.80
N LEU A 78 -5.22 14.10 -2.82
CA LEU A 78 -4.65 14.53 -4.11
C LEU A 78 -5.61 15.42 -4.93
N GLU A 79 -6.85 15.65 -4.49
CA GLU A 79 -7.81 16.52 -5.18
C GLU A 79 -7.24 17.91 -5.46
N GLY A 80 -6.50 18.48 -4.52
CA GLY A 80 -5.81 19.78 -4.70
C GLY A 80 -4.68 19.75 -5.73
N CYS A 81 -4.30 18.56 -6.25
CA CYS A 81 -3.26 18.42 -7.27
C CYS A 81 -3.83 18.31 -8.70
N ILE A 82 -5.14 18.24 -8.89
CA ILE A 82 -5.77 18.01 -10.21
C ILE A 82 -5.32 19.06 -11.23
N ASP A 83 -5.29 20.32 -10.82
CA ASP A 83 -4.88 21.44 -11.67
C ASP A 83 -3.39 21.78 -11.56
N CYS A 84 -2.66 21.12 -10.64
CA CYS A 84 -1.24 21.33 -10.46
C CYS A 84 -0.44 20.60 -11.55
N ARG A 85 0.48 21.32 -12.20
CA ARG A 85 1.36 20.81 -13.25
C ARG A 85 2.84 20.72 -12.83
N GLU A 86 3.11 20.97 -11.55
CA GLU A 86 4.48 21.04 -11.02
C GLU A 86 5.15 19.68 -10.82
N CYS A 87 4.37 18.58 -10.81
CA CYS A 87 4.90 17.24 -10.61
C CYS A 87 3.89 16.14 -11.03
N ASP A 88 4.36 14.88 -11.04
CA ASP A 88 3.56 13.71 -11.43
C ASP A 88 2.35 13.43 -10.53
N LEU A 89 2.28 14.03 -9.34
CA LEU A 89 1.09 13.90 -8.48
C LEU A 89 -0.18 14.46 -9.15
N GLY A 90 -0.04 15.51 -9.97
CA GLY A 90 -1.17 16.04 -10.75
C GLY A 90 -1.68 15.03 -11.80
N VAL A 91 -0.80 14.26 -12.41
CA VAL A 91 -1.17 13.18 -13.32
C VAL A 91 -1.94 12.09 -12.57
N LEU A 92 -1.40 11.65 -11.43
CA LEU A 92 -2.03 10.63 -10.58
C LEU A 92 -3.38 11.11 -10.03
N ALA A 93 -3.51 12.39 -9.66
CA ALA A 93 -4.75 13.00 -9.21
C ALA A 93 -5.84 12.92 -10.29
N ARG A 94 -5.50 13.28 -11.54
CA ARG A 94 -6.44 13.19 -12.68
C ARG A 94 -6.85 11.74 -12.98
N ILE A 95 -5.90 10.80 -12.93
CA ILE A 95 -6.21 9.38 -13.11
C ILE A 95 -7.14 8.90 -11.99
N ALA A 96 -6.81 9.22 -10.74
CA ALA A 96 -7.64 8.84 -9.59
C ALA A 96 -9.06 9.41 -9.71
N ALA A 97 -9.21 10.67 -10.09
CA ALA A 97 -10.51 11.30 -10.32
C ALA A 97 -11.29 10.64 -11.46
N ALA A 98 -10.61 10.30 -12.57
CA ALA A 98 -11.27 9.66 -13.74
C ALA A 98 -11.83 8.26 -13.40
N TYR A 99 -11.27 7.56 -12.42
CA TYR A 99 -11.70 6.24 -11.99
C TYR A 99 -12.44 6.23 -10.64
N ASP A 100 -12.81 7.40 -10.12
CA ASP A 100 -13.43 7.56 -8.79
C ASP A 100 -12.63 6.90 -7.66
N VAL A 101 -11.30 7.00 -7.75
CA VAL A 101 -10.36 6.46 -6.76
C VAL A 101 -9.95 7.57 -5.80
N ARG A 102 -10.18 7.35 -4.50
CA ARG A 102 -9.65 8.26 -3.49
C ARG A 102 -8.13 8.11 -3.37
N ALA A 103 -7.40 9.18 -3.55
CA ALA A 103 -5.94 9.19 -3.51
C ALA A 103 -5.40 10.12 -2.41
N LEU A 104 -4.45 9.61 -1.65
CA LEU A 104 -3.89 10.27 -0.46
C LEU A 104 -2.37 10.18 -0.45
N VAL A 105 -1.71 11.21 0.11
CA VAL A 105 -0.29 11.15 0.46
C VAL A 105 -0.15 10.95 1.96
N ALA A 106 0.45 9.84 2.37
CA ALA A 106 0.67 9.53 3.78
C ALA A 106 2.10 9.88 4.22
N PHE A 107 2.23 10.73 5.22
CA PHE A 107 3.52 11.19 5.75
C PHE A 107 4.16 10.20 6.71
N ARG A 108 3.35 9.36 7.36
CA ARG A 108 3.81 8.32 8.29
C ARG A 108 2.97 7.06 8.12
N SER A 109 3.60 5.91 8.28
CA SER A 109 2.94 4.61 8.10
C SER A 109 1.71 4.40 9.00
N HIS A 110 1.75 4.88 10.26
CA HIS A 110 0.61 4.73 11.17
C HIS A 110 -0.60 5.56 10.71
N ILE A 111 -0.38 6.71 10.08
CA ILE A 111 -1.45 7.53 9.48
C ILE A 111 -2.08 6.76 8.31
N ALA A 112 -1.24 6.20 7.41
CA ALA A 112 -1.73 5.37 6.30
C ALA A 112 -2.60 4.20 6.78
N TYR A 113 -2.19 3.51 7.85
CA TYR A 113 -2.97 2.40 8.41
C TYR A 113 -4.26 2.86 9.12
N ALA A 114 -4.23 3.99 9.81
CA ALA A 114 -5.42 4.58 10.42
C ALA A 114 -6.44 4.98 9.35
N MET A 115 -6.00 5.60 8.26
CA MET A 115 -6.84 5.97 7.13
C MET A 115 -7.44 4.74 6.45
N ALA A 116 -6.63 3.71 6.17
CA ALA A 116 -7.11 2.46 5.60
C ALA A 116 -8.20 1.80 6.45
N ARG A 117 -8.06 1.81 7.78
CA ARG A 117 -9.09 1.28 8.69
C ARG A 117 -10.35 2.14 8.77
N ARG A 118 -10.19 3.47 8.71
CA ARG A 118 -11.32 4.40 8.76
C ARG A 118 -12.16 4.33 7.49
N GLU A 119 -11.50 4.34 6.34
CA GLU A 119 -12.16 4.37 5.03
C GLU A 119 -12.75 3.01 4.62
N ARG A 120 -12.26 1.91 5.21
CA ARG A 120 -12.69 0.53 4.93
C ARG A 120 -12.80 0.24 3.42
N PRO A 121 -11.75 0.50 2.62
CA PRO A 121 -11.81 0.29 1.19
C PRO A 121 -11.90 -1.20 0.85
N ASP A 122 -12.48 -1.50 -0.31
CA ASP A 122 -12.48 -2.85 -0.88
C ASP A 122 -11.11 -3.23 -1.42
N LEU A 123 -10.33 -2.23 -1.84
CA LEU A 123 -8.97 -2.41 -2.33
C LEU A 123 -8.09 -1.22 -1.92
N ILE A 124 -6.91 -1.51 -1.42
CA ILE A 124 -5.83 -0.53 -1.26
C ILE A 124 -4.82 -0.74 -2.39
N ILE A 125 -4.44 0.34 -3.07
CA ILE A 125 -3.25 0.39 -3.93
C ILE A 125 -2.26 1.30 -3.23
N ALA A 126 -1.06 0.79 -2.93
CA ALA A 126 -0.07 1.57 -2.21
C ALA A 126 1.34 1.36 -2.75
N THR A 127 2.15 2.41 -2.68
CA THR A 127 3.59 2.31 -2.94
C THR A 127 4.36 2.59 -1.66
N ALA A 128 5.44 1.84 -1.42
CA ALA A 128 6.30 2.02 -0.26
C ALA A 128 7.70 1.47 -0.52
N CYS A 129 8.67 1.90 0.30
CA CYS A 129 10.00 1.28 0.31
C CYS A 129 9.89 -0.18 0.78
N GLU A 130 10.78 -1.06 0.31
CA GLU A 130 10.79 -2.51 0.59
C GLU A 130 10.62 -2.82 2.09
N ASP A 131 11.32 -2.11 2.98
CA ASP A 131 11.23 -2.30 4.43
C ASP A 131 9.82 -2.07 4.99
N ARG A 132 9.04 -1.22 4.35
CA ARG A 132 7.68 -0.86 4.77
C ARG A 132 6.60 -1.75 4.18
N LEU A 133 6.87 -2.42 3.06
CA LEU A 133 5.89 -3.28 2.39
C LEU A 133 5.43 -4.43 3.29
N VAL A 134 6.36 -5.18 3.88
CA VAL A 134 6.02 -6.28 4.81
C VAL A 134 5.29 -5.76 6.04
N LYS A 135 5.67 -4.57 6.55
CA LYS A 135 4.98 -3.95 7.67
C LYS A 135 3.54 -3.57 7.30
N ALA A 136 3.32 -3.06 6.10
CA ALA A 136 1.99 -2.73 5.60
C ALA A 136 1.08 -3.97 5.55
N LEU A 137 1.55 -5.07 4.94
CA LEU A 137 0.82 -6.34 4.87
C LEU A 137 0.42 -6.90 6.25
N ARG A 138 1.26 -6.68 7.27
CA ARG A 138 0.96 -7.10 8.65
C ARG A 138 -0.01 -6.18 9.38
N SER A 139 -0.10 -4.91 8.98
CA SER A 139 -0.86 -3.88 9.71
C SER A 139 -2.32 -3.79 9.29
N VAL A 140 -2.64 -4.21 8.06
CA VAL A 140 -4.01 -4.21 7.51
C VAL A 140 -4.29 -5.52 6.76
N PRO A 141 -4.12 -6.69 7.40
CA PRO A 141 -4.18 -7.98 6.73
C PRO A 141 -5.60 -8.36 6.27
N GLU A 142 -6.63 -7.70 6.81
CA GLU A 142 -8.04 -7.91 6.49
C GLU A 142 -8.49 -7.21 5.19
N THR A 143 -7.71 -6.23 4.73
CA THR A 143 -8.04 -5.46 3.53
C THR A 143 -7.17 -5.91 2.36
N PRO A 144 -7.75 -6.19 1.18
CA PRO A 144 -6.96 -6.45 -0.02
C PRO A 144 -6.05 -5.26 -0.32
N ALA A 145 -4.73 -5.46 -0.27
CA ALA A 145 -3.76 -4.40 -0.53
C ALA A 145 -2.78 -4.85 -1.62
N MET A 146 -2.77 -4.12 -2.73
CA MET A 146 -1.81 -4.25 -3.82
C MET A 146 -0.66 -3.26 -3.59
N LEU A 147 0.60 -3.77 -3.61
CA LEU A 147 1.79 -3.03 -3.23
C LEU A 147 2.83 -3.02 -4.36
#